data_6d8c38ad142293c49112a0c863f455c1
#
_entry.id   6d8c38ad142293c49112a0c863f455c1
#
_cell.length_a   1.000
_cell.length_b   1.000
_cell.length_c   1.000
_cell.angle_alpha   90.00
_cell.angle_beta   90.00
_cell.angle_gamma   90.00
#
_symmetry.space_group_name_H-M   'P 1'
#
loop_
_entity.id
_entity.type
_entity.pdbx_description
1 polymer ?
#
loop_
_entity_poly.entity_id
_entity_poly.type
_entity_poly.pdbx_seq_one_letter_code
_entity_poly.pdbx_strand_id
1 'polypeptide(L)'
;IDIAVKKNIRKWQKKLNAKALPNNILRLKDSGIISNRPGYQDGEWWVQDYSSQLAVKCLKIKKGDEILDLCAAPGGKTAQMISLGAEVVSVDQNKERVEQLNENMNRLKFSPTIIITDILKFKTKKKWNKILLDVPCLATGTIRKNPDIMYSKNDKILKSLVDLQKKLLKKSWSFLNANGLLIYCNCSLEKEEGEIQIQDFL
;
A
#
# COMPACT_ATOMS: atom_id res chain seq x y z
N ILE A 1 12.82 1.88 11.49
CA ILE A 1 11.64 1.21 10.91
C ILE A 1 10.41 1.98 11.34
N ASP A 2 9.53 2.34 10.38
CA ASP A 2 8.27 3.02 10.68
C ASP A 2 7.15 2.00 10.84
N ILE A 3 6.23 2.30 11.76
CA ILE A 3 5.07 1.44 12.03
C ILE A 3 3.79 2.26 12.10
N ALA A 4 2.71 1.64 11.66
CA ALA A 4 1.36 2.13 11.83
C ALA A 4 0.69 1.40 12.99
N VAL A 5 -0.09 2.11 13.79
CA VAL A 5 -0.69 1.61 15.02
C VAL A 5 -2.20 1.65 14.91
N LYS A 6 -2.90 0.58 15.30
CA LYS A 6 -4.37 0.52 15.27
C LYS A 6 -5.02 1.55 16.21
N LYS A 7 -4.60 1.54 17.46
CA LYS A 7 -5.17 2.38 18.54
C LYS A 7 -4.10 2.70 19.58
N ASN A 8 -4.36 3.74 20.38
CA ASN A 8 -3.55 4.08 21.55
C ASN A 8 -2.06 4.33 21.23
N ILE A 9 -1.78 5.17 20.26
CA ILE A 9 -0.41 5.46 19.79
C ILE A 9 0.54 5.85 20.94
N ARG A 10 0.07 6.62 21.96
CA ARG A 10 0.89 7.01 23.11
C ARG A 10 1.35 5.81 23.94
N LYS A 11 0.48 4.80 24.12
CA LYS A 11 0.83 3.52 24.77
C LYS A 11 1.98 2.84 24.03
N TRP A 12 1.85 2.72 22.71
CA TRP A 12 2.84 2.02 21.89
C TRP A 12 4.13 2.82 21.72
N GLN A 13 4.05 4.14 21.63
CA GLN A 13 5.22 5.00 21.65
C GLN A 13 6.09 4.76 22.89
N LYS A 14 5.48 4.71 24.09
CA LYS A 14 6.17 4.43 25.33
C LYS A 14 6.70 3.00 25.41
N LYS A 15 5.83 2.01 25.09
CA LYS A 15 6.16 0.58 25.21
C LYS A 15 7.26 0.12 24.25
N LEU A 16 7.32 0.72 23.06
CA LEU A 16 8.31 0.42 22.03
C LEU A 16 9.50 1.40 22.02
N ASN A 17 9.57 2.34 22.96
CA ASN A 17 10.56 3.42 22.96
C ASN A 17 10.73 4.09 21.59
N ALA A 18 9.60 4.35 20.94
CA ALA A 18 9.56 4.85 19.57
C ALA A 18 9.52 6.38 19.52
N LYS A 19 10.04 6.96 18.42
CA LYS A 19 9.89 8.38 18.12
C LYS A 19 8.55 8.59 17.44
N ALA A 20 7.73 9.51 17.94
CA ALA A 20 6.53 9.95 17.26
C ALA A 20 6.90 10.78 16.02
N LEU A 21 6.26 10.48 14.90
CA LEU A 21 6.29 11.26 13.67
C LEU A 21 4.93 11.93 13.46
N PRO A 22 4.82 12.93 12.56
CA PRO A 22 3.53 13.49 12.18
C PRO A 22 2.54 12.40 11.79
N ASN A 23 1.24 12.68 11.96
CA ASN A 23 0.17 11.78 11.51
C ASN A 23 0.04 10.45 12.27
N ASN A 24 0.38 10.42 13.53
CA ASN A 24 0.26 9.23 14.39
C ASN A 24 1.09 8.03 13.93
N ILE A 25 2.26 8.28 13.39
CA ILE A 25 3.21 7.25 12.97
C ILE A 25 4.30 7.16 14.02
N LEU A 26 4.78 5.95 14.27
CA LEU A 26 5.90 5.71 15.17
C LEU A 26 7.12 5.23 14.39
N ARG A 27 8.28 5.74 14.74
CA ARG A 27 9.58 5.26 14.26
C ARG A 27 10.31 4.54 15.38
N LEU A 28 10.59 3.26 15.17
CA LEU A 28 11.40 2.46 16.08
C LEU A 28 12.84 2.96 16.04
N LYS A 29 13.47 3.07 17.22
CA LYS A 29 14.84 3.61 17.34
C LYS A 29 15.92 2.59 16.99
N ASP A 30 15.61 1.32 17.17
CA ASP A 30 16.51 0.21 16.92
C ASP A 30 15.96 -0.76 15.84
N SER A 31 16.81 -1.66 15.37
CA SER A 31 16.57 -2.59 14.28
C SER A 31 16.35 -4.05 14.73
N GLY A 32 16.02 -4.28 15.99
CA GLY A 32 15.80 -5.65 16.50
C GLY A 32 14.70 -6.42 15.74
N ILE A 33 14.59 -7.70 16.01
CA ILE A 33 13.62 -8.60 15.36
C ILE A 33 12.20 -8.10 15.61
N ILE A 34 11.51 -7.71 14.54
CA ILE A 34 10.18 -7.08 14.59
C ILE A 34 9.15 -8.00 15.22
N SER A 35 9.16 -9.28 14.85
CA SER A 35 8.19 -10.27 15.35
C SER A 35 8.24 -10.51 16.87
N ASN A 36 9.38 -10.21 17.50
CA ASN A 36 9.56 -10.37 18.94
C ASN A 36 9.15 -9.13 19.75
N ARG A 37 8.75 -8.05 19.08
CA ARG A 37 8.38 -6.82 19.76
C ARG A 37 7.00 -6.88 20.36
N PRO A 38 6.79 -6.27 21.54
CA PRO A 38 5.49 -6.24 22.19
C PRO A 38 4.39 -5.74 21.25
N GLY A 39 3.28 -6.49 21.18
CA GLY A 39 2.09 -6.14 20.42
C GLY A 39 2.14 -6.49 18.93
N TYR A 40 3.27 -6.99 18.39
CA TYR A 40 3.32 -7.44 17.02
C TYR A 40 2.45 -8.69 16.79
N GLN A 41 2.67 -9.74 17.59
CA GLN A 41 1.89 -10.98 17.50
C GLN A 41 0.42 -10.77 17.89
N ASP A 42 0.15 -9.82 18.79
CA ASP A 42 -1.22 -9.44 19.15
C ASP A 42 -1.96 -8.69 18.04
N GLY A 43 -1.23 -8.29 16.98
CA GLY A 43 -1.77 -7.55 15.83
C GLY A 43 -2.14 -6.11 16.15
N GLU A 44 -1.46 -5.47 17.09
CA GLU A 44 -1.75 -4.09 17.52
C GLU A 44 -1.19 -3.04 16.56
N TRP A 45 -0.19 -3.41 15.79
CA TRP A 45 0.49 -2.55 14.83
C TRP A 45 1.16 -3.36 13.71
N TRP A 46 1.57 -2.69 12.65
CA TRP A 46 2.27 -3.28 11.50
C TRP A 46 3.36 -2.36 10.98
N VAL A 47 4.31 -2.93 10.24
CA VAL A 47 5.37 -2.17 9.58
C VAL A 47 4.80 -1.49 8.35
N GLN A 48 4.96 -0.18 8.26
CA GLN A 48 4.60 0.60 7.08
C GLN A 48 5.34 1.93 7.11
N ASP A 49 6.07 2.23 6.04
CA ASP A 49 6.81 3.47 5.92
C ASP A 49 5.93 4.71 5.99
N TYR A 50 6.48 5.77 6.54
CA TYR A 50 5.82 7.07 6.61
C TYR A 50 5.28 7.54 5.25
N SER A 51 6.14 7.50 4.21
CA SER A 51 5.75 7.89 2.84
C SER A 51 4.64 7.03 2.28
N SER A 52 4.71 5.71 2.50
CA SER A 52 3.68 4.76 2.06
C SER A 52 2.30 5.04 2.69
N GLN A 53 2.28 5.57 3.92
CA GLN A 53 1.03 5.92 4.61
C GLN A 53 0.35 7.16 4.04
N LEU A 54 1.09 8.04 3.35
CA LEU A 54 0.54 9.28 2.80
C LEU A 54 -0.46 9.02 1.68
N ALA A 55 -0.22 8.02 0.83
CA ALA A 55 -1.12 7.65 -0.27
C ALA A 55 -2.54 7.34 0.24
N VAL A 56 -2.65 6.56 1.31
CA VAL A 56 -3.96 6.23 1.92
C VAL A 56 -4.66 7.46 2.49
N LYS A 57 -3.92 8.45 3.01
CA LYS A 57 -4.51 9.70 3.51
C LYS A 57 -5.17 10.52 2.43
N CYS A 58 -4.61 10.51 1.22
CA CYS A 58 -5.20 11.20 0.07
C CYS A 58 -6.60 10.67 -0.28
N LEU A 59 -6.94 9.43 0.10
CA LEU A 59 -8.28 8.87 -0.08
C LEU A 59 -9.36 9.52 0.80
N LYS A 60 -8.97 10.28 1.84
CA LYS A 60 -9.91 10.95 2.76
C LYS A 60 -11.01 9.98 3.25
N ILE A 61 -10.58 8.84 3.79
CA ILE A 61 -11.44 7.72 4.16
C ILE A 61 -12.43 8.12 5.26
N LYS A 62 -13.69 7.75 5.05
CA LYS A 62 -14.75 7.79 6.05
C LYS A 62 -15.12 6.36 6.45
N LYS A 63 -15.61 6.19 7.68
CA LYS A 63 -16.08 4.88 8.14
C LYS A 63 -17.20 4.37 7.23
N GLY A 64 -17.06 3.11 6.78
CA GLY A 64 -17.99 2.46 5.85
C GLY A 64 -17.71 2.73 4.36
N ASP A 65 -16.64 3.47 4.02
CA ASP A 65 -16.24 3.59 2.62
C ASP A 65 -15.84 2.23 2.06
N GLU A 66 -16.36 1.89 0.88
CA GLU A 66 -15.92 0.74 0.12
C GLU A 66 -14.76 1.13 -0.81
N ILE A 67 -13.61 0.48 -0.66
CA ILE A 67 -12.37 0.82 -1.38
C ILE A 67 -11.86 -0.38 -2.16
N LEU A 68 -11.49 -0.16 -3.41
CA LEU A 68 -10.75 -1.13 -4.21
C LEU A 68 -9.24 -0.85 -4.08
N ASP A 69 -8.50 -1.83 -3.57
CA ASP A 69 -7.05 -1.79 -3.38
C ASP A 69 -6.38 -2.68 -4.43
N LEU A 70 -5.68 -2.07 -5.37
CA LEU A 70 -5.08 -2.73 -6.52
C LEU A 70 -3.56 -2.82 -6.35
N CYS A 71 -2.98 -3.98 -6.66
CA CYS A 71 -1.61 -4.39 -6.30
C CYS A 71 -1.41 -4.37 -4.78
N ALA A 72 -2.36 -4.93 -4.04
CA ALA A 72 -2.54 -4.74 -2.60
C ALA A 72 -1.45 -5.37 -1.72
N ALA A 73 -0.83 -6.45 -2.19
CA ALA A 73 0.10 -7.23 -1.37
C ALA A 73 1.43 -6.48 -1.12
N PRO A 74 1.99 -6.58 0.09
CA PRO A 74 1.69 -7.49 1.21
C PRO A 74 0.66 -6.97 2.23
N GLY A 75 -0.14 -5.93 1.89
CA GLY A 75 -1.30 -5.53 2.68
C GLY A 75 -1.10 -4.38 3.69
N GLY A 76 0.02 -3.67 3.66
CA GLY A 76 0.25 -2.55 4.58
C GLY A 76 -0.74 -1.40 4.39
N LYS A 77 -1.05 -1.03 3.14
CA LYS A 77 -2.04 -0.01 2.79
C LYS A 77 -3.47 -0.52 3.03
N THR A 78 -3.75 -1.80 2.70
CA THR A 78 -5.00 -2.49 3.05
C THR A 78 -5.29 -2.38 4.55
N ALA A 79 -4.32 -2.74 5.39
CA ALA A 79 -4.44 -2.65 6.86
C ALA A 79 -4.75 -1.23 7.33
N GLN A 80 -4.09 -0.24 6.72
CA GLN A 80 -4.32 1.15 7.06
C GLN A 80 -5.74 1.59 6.70
N MET A 81 -6.25 1.23 5.51
CA MET A 81 -7.62 1.57 5.10
C MET A 81 -8.67 0.95 6.02
N ILE A 82 -8.50 -0.33 6.36
CA ILE A 82 -9.40 -1.03 7.30
C ILE A 82 -9.33 -0.41 8.70
N SER A 83 -8.14 -0.06 9.18
CA SER A 83 -7.98 0.58 10.50
C SER A 83 -8.68 1.94 10.60
N LEU A 84 -8.92 2.60 9.46
CA LEU A 84 -9.69 3.84 9.35
C LEU A 84 -11.20 3.59 9.16
N GLY A 85 -11.63 2.34 9.14
CA GLY A 85 -13.04 1.93 9.07
C GLY A 85 -13.57 1.68 7.67
N ALA A 86 -12.71 1.52 6.67
CA ALA A 86 -13.12 1.14 5.32
C ALA A 86 -13.39 -0.37 5.19
N GLU A 87 -14.26 -0.72 4.26
CA GLU A 87 -14.42 -2.05 3.70
C GLU A 87 -13.54 -2.17 2.45
N VAL A 88 -12.61 -3.12 2.42
CA VAL A 88 -11.59 -3.17 1.36
C VAL A 88 -11.71 -4.45 0.55
N VAL A 89 -11.73 -4.30 -0.77
CA VAL A 89 -11.50 -5.37 -1.74
C VAL A 89 -10.09 -5.24 -2.26
N SER A 90 -9.23 -6.20 -1.90
CA SER A 90 -7.81 -6.23 -2.28
C SER A 90 -7.59 -7.16 -3.46
N VAL A 91 -6.92 -6.68 -4.50
CA VAL A 91 -6.60 -7.45 -5.70
C VAL A 91 -5.09 -7.47 -5.91
N ASP A 92 -4.54 -8.65 -6.06
CA ASP A 92 -3.14 -8.85 -6.44
C ASP A 92 -3.01 -10.16 -7.25
N GLN A 93 -2.02 -10.23 -8.15
CA GLN A 93 -1.82 -11.40 -8.99
C GLN A 93 -0.80 -12.39 -8.42
N ASN A 94 0.10 -11.96 -7.55
CA ASN A 94 1.18 -12.76 -7.03
C ASN A 94 0.71 -13.57 -5.82
N LYS A 95 0.57 -14.88 -5.98
CA LYS A 95 0.07 -15.80 -4.94
C LYS A 95 0.89 -15.75 -3.65
N GLU A 96 2.22 -15.77 -3.74
CA GLU A 96 3.11 -15.76 -2.58
C GLU A 96 2.96 -14.45 -1.78
N ARG A 97 2.86 -13.31 -2.47
CA ARG A 97 2.62 -12.02 -1.82
C ARG A 97 1.22 -11.92 -1.22
N VAL A 98 0.23 -12.57 -1.83
CA VAL A 98 -1.13 -12.64 -1.28
C VAL A 98 -1.18 -13.53 -0.04
N GLU A 99 -0.38 -14.60 0.03
CA GLU A 99 -0.23 -15.37 1.26
C GLU A 99 0.30 -14.49 2.40
N GLN A 100 1.32 -13.66 2.15
CA GLN A 100 1.82 -12.68 3.12
C GLN A 100 0.74 -11.65 3.52
N LEU A 101 -0.09 -11.20 2.55
CA LEU A 101 -1.23 -10.33 2.83
C LEU A 101 -2.22 -11.02 3.77
N ASN A 102 -2.59 -12.28 3.49
CA ASN A 102 -3.49 -13.07 4.33
C ASN A 102 -2.93 -13.25 5.76
N GLU A 103 -1.66 -13.61 5.89
CA GLU A 103 -0.98 -13.75 7.18
C GLU A 103 -1.02 -12.43 7.97
N ASN A 104 -0.71 -11.31 7.31
CA ASN A 104 -0.77 -9.99 7.92
C ASN A 104 -2.20 -9.63 8.35
N MET A 105 -3.21 -9.87 7.53
CA MET A 105 -4.61 -9.58 7.87
C MET A 105 -5.09 -10.45 9.04
N ASN A 106 -4.78 -11.75 9.03
CA ASN A 106 -5.10 -12.66 10.13
C ASN A 106 -4.46 -12.20 11.44
N ARG A 107 -3.15 -11.91 11.44
CA ARG A 107 -2.43 -11.39 12.61
C ARG A 107 -3.05 -10.08 13.11
N LEU A 108 -3.41 -9.20 12.20
CA LEU A 108 -4.05 -7.93 12.51
C LEU A 108 -5.54 -8.07 12.83
N LYS A 109 -6.14 -9.26 12.73
CA LYS A 109 -7.59 -9.49 12.92
C LYS A 109 -8.44 -8.58 12.03
N PHE A 110 -8.03 -8.45 10.78
CA PHE A 110 -8.74 -7.76 9.70
C PHE A 110 -9.23 -8.76 8.67
N SER A 111 -10.34 -8.47 8.01
CA SER A 111 -10.99 -9.40 7.07
C SER A 111 -11.38 -8.70 5.77
N PRO A 112 -10.41 -8.27 4.93
CA PRO A 112 -10.73 -7.76 3.60
C PRO A 112 -11.25 -8.89 2.71
N THR A 113 -11.97 -8.53 1.64
CA THR A 113 -12.18 -9.44 0.51
C THR A 113 -10.90 -9.48 -0.31
N ILE A 114 -10.30 -10.66 -0.52
CA ILE A 114 -9.06 -10.81 -1.28
C ILE A 114 -9.33 -11.58 -2.56
N ILE A 115 -8.90 -11.03 -3.70
CA ILE A 115 -9.08 -11.60 -5.04
C ILE A 115 -7.70 -11.79 -5.67
N ILE A 116 -7.33 -13.04 -5.98
CA ILE A 116 -6.06 -13.37 -6.65
C ILE A 116 -6.30 -13.35 -8.15
N THR A 117 -5.89 -12.29 -8.82
CA THR A 117 -6.01 -12.16 -10.28
C THR A 117 -5.12 -11.05 -10.82
N ASP A 118 -4.77 -11.16 -12.09
CA ASP A 118 -4.22 -10.04 -12.86
C ASP A 118 -5.29 -8.95 -13.02
N ILE A 119 -4.96 -7.73 -12.62
CA ILE A 119 -5.87 -6.58 -12.70
C ILE A 119 -6.36 -6.35 -14.13
N LEU A 120 -5.53 -6.59 -15.14
CA LEU A 120 -5.91 -6.43 -16.54
C LEU A 120 -6.98 -7.44 -16.95
N LYS A 121 -7.02 -8.61 -16.31
CA LYS A 121 -8.02 -9.68 -16.52
C LYS A 121 -9.20 -9.58 -15.56
N PHE A 122 -9.09 -8.76 -14.51
CA PHE A 122 -10.17 -8.59 -13.53
C PHE A 122 -11.42 -8.03 -14.18
N LYS A 123 -12.55 -8.75 -14.02
CA LYS A 123 -13.85 -8.37 -14.56
C LYS A 123 -14.85 -8.20 -13.44
N THR A 124 -15.51 -7.06 -13.41
CA THR A 124 -16.57 -6.77 -12.45
C THR A 124 -17.53 -5.74 -13.02
N LYS A 125 -18.81 -5.84 -12.64
CA LYS A 125 -19.82 -4.82 -12.92
C LYS A 125 -19.85 -3.74 -11.83
N LYS A 126 -19.29 -4.04 -10.65
CA LYS A 126 -19.20 -3.09 -9.54
C LYS A 126 -18.24 -1.96 -9.89
N LYS A 127 -18.61 -0.76 -9.48
CA LYS A 127 -17.79 0.44 -9.52
C LYS A 127 -17.50 0.92 -8.10
N TRP A 128 -16.41 1.62 -7.91
CA TRP A 128 -16.00 2.15 -6.61
C TRP A 128 -15.92 3.65 -6.62
N ASN A 129 -16.25 4.27 -5.48
CA ASN A 129 -16.03 5.70 -5.27
C ASN A 129 -14.57 6.01 -4.90
N LYS A 130 -13.84 5.02 -4.39
CA LYS A 130 -12.44 5.17 -4.00
C LYS A 130 -11.63 3.98 -4.45
N ILE A 131 -10.53 4.26 -5.12
CA ILE A 131 -9.58 3.26 -5.61
C ILE A 131 -8.17 3.68 -5.21
N LEU A 132 -7.41 2.74 -4.65
CA LEU A 132 -5.98 2.86 -4.49
C LEU A 132 -5.30 1.97 -5.52
N LEU A 133 -4.40 2.52 -6.30
CA LEU A 133 -3.56 1.78 -7.24
C LEU A 133 -2.08 1.98 -6.86
N ASP A 134 -1.51 0.98 -6.19
CA ASP A 134 -0.09 0.96 -5.78
C ASP A 134 0.71 0.15 -6.80
N VAL A 135 1.11 0.79 -7.89
CA VAL A 135 1.67 0.10 -9.05
C VAL A 135 3.03 -0.54 -8.78
N PRO A 136 3.32 -1.68 -9.43
CA PRO A 136 4.68 -2.19 -9.49
C PRO A 136 5.58 -1.16 -10.16
N CYS A 137 6.75 -0.89 -9.58
CA CYS A 137 7.68 0.14 -10.03
C CYS A 137 9.13 -0.27 -9.79
N LEU A 138 10.08 0.53 -10.25
CA LEU A 138 11.52 0.31 -9.98
C LEU A 138 11.88 0.40 -8.49
N ALA A 139 11.05 1.03 -7.68
CA ALA A 139 11.23 1.23 -6.24
C ALA A 139 12.50 2.02 -5.87
N THR A 140 13.02 2.87 -6.75
CA THR A 140 14.27 3.64 -6.54
C THR A 140 14.22 4.55 -5.31
N GLY A 141 13.03 4.97 -4.86
CA GLY A 141 12.86 5.68 -3.59
C GLY A 141 13.12 4.84 -2.34
N THR A 142 13.33 3.52 -2.49
CA THR A 142 13.62 2.60 -1.38
C THR A 142 15.08 2.17 -1.30
N ILE A 143 16.00 2.74 -2.09
CA ILE A 143 17.43 2.39 -2.19
C ILE A 143 18.09 2.32 -0.81
N ARG A 144 17.77 3.23 0.10
CA ARG A 144 18.31 3.21 1.47
C ARG A 144 18.05 1.90 2.22
N LYS A 145 16.97 1.18 1.87
CA LYS A 145 16.58 -0.10 2.49
C LYS A 145 16.94 -1.30 1.61
N ASN A 146 16.92 -1.09 0.31
CA ASN A 146 17.15 -2.09 -0.72
C ASN A 146 18.22 -1.59 -1.68
N PRO A 147 19.52 -1.56 -1.25
CA PRO A 147 20.61 -1.00 -2.06
C PRO A 147 20.89 -1.78 -3.34
N ASP A 148 20.48 -3.04 -3.41
CA ASP A 148 20.55 -3.91 -4.59
C ASP A 148 19.78 -3.37 -5.80
N ILE A 149 18.80 -2.49 -5.59
CA ILE A 149 18.03 -1.83 -6.66
C ILE A 149 18.96 -1.11 -7.64
N MET A 150 20.04 -0.51 -7.17
CA MET A 150 21.01 0.21 -8.02
C MET A 150 21.66 -0.69 -9.08
N TYR A 151 21.77 -1.98 -8.81
CA TYR A 151 22.44 -2.95 -9.69
C TYR A 151 21.44 -3.82 -10.49
N SER A 152 20.23 -3.99 -9.97
CA SER A 152 19.21 -4.89 -10.54
C SER A 152 18.28 -4.22 -11.54
N LYS A 153 18.30 -2.88 -11.65
CA LYS A 153 17.36 -2.11 -12.50
C LYS A 153 18.09 -1.42 -13.66
N ASN A 154 17.40 -1.30 -14.79
CA ASN A 154 17.91 -0.67 -16.00
C ASN A 154 16.76 -0.08 -16.83
N ASP A 155 17.10 0.68 -17.88
CA ASP A 155 16.15 1.37 -18.76
C ASP A 155 15.14 0.44 -19.43
N LYS A 156 15.52 -0.80 -19.76
CA LYS A 156 14.60 -1.78 -20.37
C LYS A 156 13.51 -2.17 -19.38
N ILE A 157 13.87 -2.39 -18.13
CA ILE A 157 12.91 -2.68 -17.05
C ILE A 157 12.02 -1.47 -16.79
N LEU A 158 12.59 -0.25 -16.73
CA LEU A 158 11.84 0.99 -16.59
C LEU A 158 10.75 1.08 -17.67
N LYS A 159 11.12 0.99 -18.95
CA LYS A 159 10.17 1.06 -20.07
C LYS A 159 9.04 0.04 -19.94
N SER A 160 9.36 -1.20 -19.60
CA SER A 160 8.34 -2.26 -19.45
C SER A 160 7.37 -1.99 -18.28
N LEU A 161 7.87 -1.41 -17.18
CA LEU A 161 7.04 -1.03 -16.03
C LEU A 161 6.14 0.16 -16.36
N VAL A 162 6.68 1.18 -17.03
CA VAL A 162 5.91 2.36 -17.48
C VAL A 162 4.74 1.92 -18.37
N ASP A 163 4.98 1.02 -19.35
CA ASP A 163 3.92 0.48 -20.22
C ASP A 163 2.87 -0.32 -19.43
N LEU A 164 3.30 -1.10 -18.44
CA LEU A 164 2.39 -1.84 -17.56
C LEU A 164 1.56 -0.89 -16.72
N GLN A 165 2.18 0.10 -16.10
CA GLN A 165 1.53 1.10 -15.25
C GLN A 165 0.46 1.89 -16.03
N LYS A 166 0.74 2.27 -17.28
CA LYS A 166 -0.22 2.93 -18.17
C LYS A 166 -1.47 2.07 -18.39
N LYS A 167 -1.29 0.78 -18.61
CA LYS A 167 -2.40 -0.19 -18.77
C LYS A 167 -3.19 -0.35 -17.47
N LEU A 168 -2.49 -0.48 -16.34
CA LEU A 168 -3.10 -0.61 -15.02
C LEU A 168 -3.91 0.63 -14.65
N LEU A 169 -3.38 1.82 -14.90
CA LEU A 169 -4.05 3.10 -14.62
C LEU A 169 -5.35 3.21 -15.44
N LYS A 170 -5.28 2.95 -16.75
CA LYS A 170 -6.46 2.93 -17.64
C LYS A 170 -7.50 1.89 -17.19
N LYS A 171 -7.06 0.71 -16.77
CA LYS A 171 -7.93 -0.34 -16.27
C LYS A 171 -8.60 0.05 -14.95
N SER A 172 -7.82 0.62 -14.03
CA SER A 172 -8.32 1.08 -12.72
C SER A 172 -9.35 2.18 -12.87
N TRP A 173 -9.13 3.13 -13.79
CA TRP A 173 -10.10 4.15 -14.15
C TRP A 173 -11.44 3.56 -14.60
N SER A 174 -11.40 2.45 -15.34
CA SER A 174 -12.63 1.78 -15.76
C SER A 174 -13.48 1.21 -14.61
N PHE A 175 -12.94 1.07 -13.41
CA PHE A 175 -13.66 0.65 -12.20
C PHE A 175 -14.19 1.81 -11.36
N LEU A 176 -13.83 3.05 -11.71
CA LEU A 176 -14.20 4.23 -10.93
C LEU A 176 -15.62 4.68 -11.26
N ASN A 177 -16.40 5.08 -10.25
CA ASN A 177 -17.66 5.79 -10.42
C ASN A 177 -17.43 7.21 -10.94
N ALA A 178 -18.45 7.82 -11.54
CA ALA A 178 -18.45 9.27 -11.78
C ALA A 178 -18.25 10.01 -10.45
N ASN A 179 -17.37 11.03 -10.47
CA ASN A 179 -16.93 11.78 -9.27
C ASN A 179 -16.19 10.94 -8.20
N GLY A 180 -15.75 9.73 -8.55
CA GLY A 180 -14.91 8.92 -7.68
C GLY A 180 -13.47 9.45 -7.59
N LEU A 181 -12.72 8.95 -6.63
CA LEU A 181 -11.32 9.30 -6.37
C LEU A 181 -10.42 8.10 -6.61
N LEU A 182 -9.50 8.21 -7.55
CA LEU A 182 -8.41 7.23 -7.78
C LEU A 182 -7.10 7.84 -7.30
N ILE A 183 -6.43 7.16 -6.40
CA ILE A 183 -5.08 7.50 -5.96
C ILE A 183 -4.11 6.54 -6.64
N TYR A 184 -3.26 7.09 -7.49
CA TYR A 184 -2.11 6.40 -8.07
C TYR A 184 -0.89 6.66 -7.20
N CYS A 185 -0.18 5.61 -6.84
CA CYS A 185 1.07 5.74 -6.09
C CYS A 185 2.10 4.68 -6.49
N ASN A 186 3.35 5.03 -6.29
CA ASN A 186 4.50 4.17 -6.45
C ASN A 186 5.59 4.56 -5.45
N CYS A 187 6.64 3.76 -5.35
CA CYS A 187 7.81 4.06 -4.51
C CYS A 187 9.09 4.31 -5.34
N SER A 188 8.94 4.73 -6.59
CA SER A 188 10.03 5.15 -7.47
C SER A 188 10.24 6.67 -7.42
N LEU A 189 11.45 7.10 -7.77
CA LEU A 189 11.82 8.50 -7.98
C LEU A 189 11.86 8.86 -9.47
N GLU A 190 11.65 7.88 -10.35
CA GLU A 190 11.65 8.09 -11.79
C GLU A 190 10.38 8.87 -12.21
N LYS A 191 10.58 9.96 -12.93
CA LYS A 191 9.48 10.81 -13.39
C LYS A 191 8.53 10.09 -14.34
N GLU A 192 9.08 9.17 -15.13
CA GLU A 192 8.35 8.32 -16.05
C GLU A 192 7.35 7.41 -15.35
N GLU A 193 7.63 6.98 -14.11
CA GLU A 193 6.74 6.15 -13.31
C GLU A 193 5.76 6.96 -12.46
N GLY A 194 5.94 8.27 -12.35
CA GLY A 194 5.15 9.18 -11.50
C GLY A 194 4.44 10.26 -12.29
N GLU A 195 5.04 11.45 -12.28
CA GLU A 195 4.40 12.67 -12.80
C GLU A 195 4.09 12.60 -14.29
N ILE A 196 5.01 12.03 -15.11
CA ILE A 196 4.79 11.91 -16.56
C ILE A 196 3.63 10.96 -16.86
N GLN A 197 3.51 9.82 -16.13
CA GLN A 197 2.38 8.90 -16.27
C GLN A 197 1.04 9.60 -16.05
N ILE A 198 0.97 10.48 -15.06
CA ILE A 198 -0.28 11.18 -14.75
C ILE A 198 -0.56 12.29 -15.76
N GLN A 199 0.47 13.04 -16.20
CA GLN A 199 0.32 14.06 -17.23
C GLN A 199 -0.16 13.48 -18.56
N ASP A 200 0.38 12.32 -18.97
CA ASP A 200 -0.04 11.62 -20.18
C ASP A 200 -1.46 11.02 -20.10
N PHE A 201 -1.92 10.78 -18.88
CA PHE A 201 -3.23 10.16 -18.64
C PHE A 201 -4.38 11.19 -18.62
N LEU A 202 -4.12 12.40 -18.10
CA LEU A 202 -5.11 13.50 -17.96
C LEU A 202 -5.35 14.25 -19.26
#